data_43ecf5d1a94d259d93933017b56c2026
#
_entry.id   43ecf5d1a94d259d93933017b56c2026
#
_cell.length_a   1.000
_cell.length_b   1.000
_cell.length_c   1.000
_cell.angle_alpha   90.00
_cell.angle_beta   90.00
_cell.angle_gamma   90.00
#
_symmetry.space_group_name_H-M   'P 1'
#
loop_
_entity.id
_entity.type
_entity.pdbx_description
1 polymer ?
#
loop_
_entity_poly.entity_id
_entity_poly.type
_entity_poly.pdbx_seq_one_letter_code
_entity_poly.pdbx_strand_id
1 'polypeptide(L)'
;MARSPYLLIAPTHENALATMTPQTQPGESPSTSDLQTLLKEPPARAWWRRPVVWGTVALIAGVAGGLYYWQMDAQRKAVPVFVTEPVSQGNLTLTVSANGTLQPTRSVSIGSELSGTVLRVLVDVNDRVKKGQVLVELDTAKLGDQVARSRASLGSAIAQVAQAVATVTETQGNLARLEEVARISGGKVPSKAELDTGRATVARAQAAETSARANVTVAQATLSTDETNLSKASIRSPTDGVVLTRTVDPGNAVAASLQAVTLFTLAEDLSKLRLQVNVDEADVGSVQIGQKASFTVSAYPARSYPATLTRVAFGSTITDNVVTYITYLNVDNADLSLRPGMTASSTITATERRDVLLIPNTALRFTPIQTDATGATQGSGGVMSSLMPRMPRTGPRKTATGSGPNKQVWVLEAGAAKAVAVTTGITDGRMTEITGGELKAGMQIITDQRTGGSAL
;
A
#
# COMPACT_ATOMS: atom_id res chain seq x y z
N MET A 1 -40.34 -4.41 22.36
CA MET A 1 -41.07 -5.69 22.22
C MET A 1 -40.12 -6.73 21.63
N ALA A 2 -39.90 -7.78 22.43
CA ALA A 2 -39.60 -9.18 22.16
C ALA A 2 -38.24 -9.45 21.48
N ARG A 3 -37.27 -9.94 22.16
CA ARG A 3 -36.96 -11.25 22.83
C ARG A 3 -36.05 -12.13 21.97
N SER A 4 -34.86 -12.34 22.48
CA SER A 4 -33.99 -13.53 22.42
C SER A 4 -34.79 -14.84 22.54
N PRO A 5 -34.28 -16.09 22.36
CA PRO A 5 -33.08 -16.63 23.00
C PRO A 5 -32.47 -17.92 22.35
N TYR A 6 -31.50 -18.52 23.14
CA TYR A 6 -31.09 -19.95 23.28
C TYR A 6 -29.97 -20.44 22.37
N LEU A 7 -28.99 -21.28 22.74
CA LEU A 7 -28.77 -22.28 23.80
C LEU A 7 -27.33 -22.72 23.78
N LEU A 8 -26.53 -22.68 24.77
CA LEU A 8 -26.12 -23.71 25.74
C LEU A 8 -25.98 -25.15 25.20
N ILE A 9 -24.74 -25.71 25.29
CA ILE A 9 -24.45 -27.09 25.75
C ILE A 9 -22.94 -27.23 26.03
N ALA A 10 -22.62 -27.48 27.33
CA ALA A 10 -21.47 -28.26 27.78
C ALA A 10 -21.90 -29.73 27.93
N PRO A 11 -21.01 -30.71 27.97
CA PRO A 11 -20.89 -31.42 29.23
C PRO A 11 -19.44 -31.82 29.62
N THR A 12 -19.23 -31.68 30.91
CA THR A 12 -18.42 -32.43 31.84
C THR A 12 -18.21 -33.93 31.54
N HIS A 13 -17.01 -34.42 31.81
CA HIS A 13 -16.78 -35.75 32.35
C HIS A 13 -15.67 -35.72 33.41
N GLU A 14 -16.13 -35.88 34.60
CA GLU A 14 -15.52 -36.26 35.86
C GLU A 14 -15.11 -37.75 35.79
N ASN A 15 -13.94 -38.08 36.28
CA ASN A 15 -13.71 -39.41 36.87
C ASN A 15 -12.69 -39.34 37.98
N ALA A 16 -13.21 -39.53 39.18
CA ALA A 16 -12.55 -39.78 40.42
C ALA A 16 -12.14 -41.25 40.52
N LEU A 17 -11.00 -41.50 41.13
CA LEU A 17 -10.65 -42.79 41.79
C LEU A 17 -9.66 -42.46 42.91
N ALA A 18 -10.14 -42.28 44.08
CA ALA A 18 -10.24 -43.23 45.20
C ALA A 18 -8.89 -43.67 45.78
N THR A 19 -8.59 -43.10 46.90
CA THR A 19 -7.70 -43.41 47.98
C THR A 19 -7.95 -44.79 48.55
N MET A 20 -6.90 -45.60 48.80
CA MET A 20 -6.91 -46.68 49.78
C MET A 20 -5.59 -46.74 50.54
N THR A 21 -5.62 -46.29 51.75
CA THR A 21 -4.70 -46.63 52.86
C THR A 21 -5.06 -47.97 53.49
N PRO A 22 -4.15 -48.81 53.94
CA PRO A 22 -4.43 -49.74 55.01
C PRO A 22 -3.63 -49.39 56.28
N GLN A 23 -4.32 -49.56 57.37
CA GLN A 23 -3.98 -49.37 58.76
C GLN A 23 -2.92 -50.36 59.24
N THR A 24 -2.09 -49.86 60.14
CA THR A 24 -1.21 -50.61 61.04
C THR A 24 -1.98 -51.14 62.25
N GLN A 25 -1.67 -52.34 62.69
CA GLN A 25 -1.84 -52.79 64.06
C GLN A 25 -0.64 -53.55 64.56
N PRO A 26 -0.35 -53.46 65.88
CA PRO A 26 0.91 -53.81 66.52
C PRO A 26 0.86 -55.20 67.20
N GLY A 27 2.00 -55.77 67.36
CA GLY A 27 2.08 -57.02 68.14
C GLY A 27 3.44 -57.60 68.24
N GLU A 28 3.95 -57.45 69.45
CA GLU A 28 4.75 -58.42 70.21
C GLU A 28 6.25 -58.49 69.99
N SER A 29 6.93 -58.14 71.06
CA SER A 29 8.32 -58.43 71.39
C SER A 29 8.50 -59.89 71.79
N PRO A 30 9.53 -60.57 71.44
CA PRO A 30 10.16 -61.57 72.33
C PRO A 30 11.59 -61.29 72.68
N SER A 31 11.77 -61.33 73.89
CA SER A 31 12.81 -61.79 74.90
C SER A 31 14.25 -61.96 74.44
N THR A 32 15.06 -61.34 75.28
CA THR A 32 16.49 -61.31 75.45
C THR A 32 17.11 -62.66 75.81
N SER A 33 17.34 -63.58 74.91
CA SER A 33 18.14 -64.80 75.26
C SER A 33 19.03 -65.41 74.17
N ASP A 34 19.12 -64.80 72.95
CA ASP A 34 19.93 -65.40 71.90
C ASP A 34 21.15 -64.56 71.41
N LEU A 35 21.55 -63.57 72.19
CA LEU A 35 22.63 -62.63 71.82
C LEU A 35 24.04 -63.09 72.24
N GLN A 36 24.21 -64.30 72.82
CA GLN A 36 25.56 -64.71 73.30
C GLN A 36 26.26 -65.79 72.48
N THR A 37 25.71 -66.24 71.36
CA THR A 37 26.34 -67.34 70.59
C THR A 37 26.90 -66.90 69.22
N LEU A 38 26.91 -65.64 68.85
CA LEU A 38 27.36 -65.17 67.49
C LEU A 38 28.68 -64.32 67.56
N LEU A 39 29.32 -64.19 68.66
CA LEU A 39 30.60 -63.46 68.71
C LEU A 39 31.79 -64.47 68.78
N LYS A 40 32.04 -65.18 67.70
CA LYS A 40 33.39 -65.74 67.41
C LYS A 40 33.91 -65.08 66.15
N GLU A 41 34.66 -64.03 66.30
CA GLU A 41 35.41 -63.41 65.17
C GLU A 41 36.53 -64.38 64.73
N PRO A 42 36.64 -64.69 63.42
CA PRO A 42 37.87 -65.27 62.89
C PRO A 42 38.88 -64.13 62.57
N PRO A 43 40.18 -64.35 62.66
CA PRO A 43 41.20 -63.31 62.54
C PRO A 43 41.26 -62.72 61.18
N ALA A 44 41.35 -61.38 61.11
CA ALA A 44 41.40 -60.54 59.92
C ALA A 44 42.57 -60.94 59.01
N ARG A 45 42.26 -61.64 57.94
CA ARG A 45 43.15 -61.78 56.77
C ARG A 45 43.17 -60.52 56.00
N ALA A 46 44.32 -59.86 55.80
CA ALA A 46 44.53 -58.64 55.04
C ALA A 46 43.84 -58.74 53.65
N TRP A 47 42.86 -57.96 53.43
CA TRP A 47 42.00 -57.93 52.23
C TRP A 47 42.80 -57.66 50.94
N TRP A 48 44.00 -57.07 51.00
CA TRP A 48 44.94 -56.76 49.94
C TRP A 48 45.49 -57.99 49.19
N ARG A 49 45.33 -59.19 49.69
CA ARG A 49 45.80 -60.44 49.06
C ARG A 49 44.72 -61.24 48.35
N ARG A 50 43.50 -60.65 48.15
CA ARG A 50 42.46 -61.32 47.39
C ARG A 50 42.69 -61.06 45.95
N PRO A 51 42.80 -62.09 45.02
CA PRO A 51 43.07 -61.88 43.63
C PRO A 51 41.91 -61.15 42.95
N VAL A 52 40.70 -61.14 43.51
CA VAL A 52 39.54 -60.40 43.09
C VAL A 52 39.71 -58.84 43.11
N VAL A 53 40.45 -58.33 44.12
CA VAL A 53 40.73 -56.91 44.27
C VAL A 53 41.69 -56.42 43.19
N TRP A 54 42.68 -57.20 42.83
CA TRP A 54 43.58 -56.90 41.71
C TRP A 54 42.87 -57.01 40.35
N GLY A 55 41.93 -57.94 40.22
CA GLY A 55 41.08 -58.04 39.04
C GLY A 55 40.17 -56.85 38.84
N THR A 56 39.57 -56.31 39.94
CA THR A 56 38.71 -55.12 39.87
C THR A 56 39.51 -53.84 39.57
N VAL A 57 40.70 -53.71 40.14
CA VAL A 57 41.61 -52.57 39.88
C VAL A 57 42.07 -52.60 38.40
N ALA A 58 42.44 -53.80 37.87
CA ALA A 58 42.81 -53.92 36.44
C ALA A 58 41.66 -53.62 35.53
N LEU A 59 40.42 -54.04 35.87
CA LEU A 59 39.21 -53.73 35.09
C LEU A 59 38.88 -52.23 35.11
N ILE A 60 39.00 -51.56 36.30
CA ILE A 60 38.80 -50.12 36.40
C ILE A 60 39.89 -49.36 35.64
N ALA A 61 41.15 -49.78 35.70
CA ALA A 61 42.24 -49.20 34.92
C ALA A 61 42.05 -49.42 33.40
N GLY A 62 41.57 -50.58 32.99
CA GLY A 62 41.24 -50.83 31.60
C GLY A 62 40.07 -50.00 31.07
N VAL A 63 39.00 -49.86 31.89
CA VAL A 63 37.86 -48.98 31.54
C VAL A 63 38.29 -47.51 31.54
N ALA A 64 39.09 -47.06 32.54
CA ALA A 64 39.60 -45.68 32.58
C ALA A 64 40.53 -45.38 31.41
N GLY A 65 41.43 -46.35 31.05
CA GLY A 65 42.29 -46.24 29.86
C GLY A 65 41.50 -46.24 28.55
N GLY A 66 40.49 -47.08 28.46
CA GLY A 66 39.57 -47.11 27.28
C GLY A 66 38.77 -45.78 27.16
N LEU A 67 38.22 -45.28 28.26
CA LEU A 67 37.53 -43.99 28.29
C LEU A 67 38.46 -42.81 27.95
N TYR A 68 39.70 -42.86 28.49
CA TYR A 68 40.69 -41.83 28.18
C TYR A 68 41.14 -41.86 26.72
N TYR A 69 41.33 -43.07 26.15
CA TYR A 69 41.63 -43.23 24.74
C TYR A 69 40.47 -42.81 23.85
N TRP A 70 39.24 -43.16 24.21
CA TRP A 70 38.03 -42.76 23.51
C TRP A 70 37.81 -41.23 23.57
N GLN A 71 38.10 -40.59 24.71
CA GLN A 71 38.00 -39.16 24.88
C GLN A 71 39.09 -38.39 24.09
N MET A 72 40.31 -38.95 24.01
CA MET A 72 41.39 -38.42 23.17
C MET A 72 41.08 -38.55 21.66
N ASP A 73 40.49 -39.66 21.26
CA ASP A 73 40.12 -39.87 19.84
C ASP A 73 38.91 -39.01 19.47
N ALA A 74 37.96 -38.78 20.35
CA ALA A 74 36.86 -37.87 20.19
C ALA A 74 37.34 -36.38 20.05
N GLN A 75 38.34 -35.98 20.78
CA GLN A 75 38.94 -34.64 20.67
C GLN A 75 39.71 -34.44 19.34
N ARG A 76 40.35 -35.49 18.82
CA ARG A 76 41.04 -35.46 17.50
C ARG A 76 40.10 -35.36 16.33
N LYS A 77 38.85 -35.81 16.47
CA LYS A 77 37.81 -35.73 15.39
C LYS A 77 37.06 -34.43 15.37
N ALA A 78 37.31 -33.48 16.28
CA ALA A 78 36.65 -32.19 16.38
C ALA A 78 37.33 -31.10 15.54
N VAL A 79 37.99 -31.42 14.44
CA VAL A 79 38.47 -30.39 13.49
C VAL A 79 37.28 -29.76 12.80
N PRO A 80 37.03 -28.46 12.97
CA PRO A 80 35.91 -27.80 12.33
C PRO A 80 36.12 -27.81 10.80
N VAL A 81 35.14 -28.32 10.09
CA VAL A 81 35.10 -28.25 8.62
C VAL A 81 34.39 -26.97 8.22
N PHE A 82 35.13 -26.07 7.59
CA PHE A 82 34.57 -24.82 7.09
C PHE A 82 33.90 -25.05 5.72
N VAL A 83 32.67 -24.59 5.59
CA VAL A 83 32.00 -24.46 4.30
C VAL A 83 32.40 -23.14 3.70
N THR A 84 32.95 -23.15 2.49
CA THR A 84 33.45 -21.95 1.82
C THR A 84 32.73 -21.72 0.51
N GLU A 85 32.54 -20.46 0.15
CA GLU A 85 32.12 -20.02 -1.17
C GLU A 85 33.13 -19.04 -1.76
N PRO A 86 33.39 -19.08 -3.07
CA PRO A 86 34.34 -18.15 -3.69
C PRO A 86 33.75 -16.75 -3.80
N VAL A 87 34.55 -15.71 -3.58
CA VAL A 87 34.23 -14.34 -3.93
C VAL A 87 34.04 -14.26 -5.44
N SER A 88 32.85 -13.92 -5.89
CA SER A 88 32.51 -13.79 -7.30
C SER A 88 32.55 -12.33 -7.73
N GLN A 89 32.85 -12.08 -9.02
CA GLN A 89 32.66 -10.79 -9.63
C GLN A 89 31.48 -10.86 -10.57
N GLY A 90 30.54 -9.91 -10.45
CA GLY A 90 29.30 -9.96 -11.19
C GLY A 90 28.47 -8.70 -11.10
N ASN A 91 27.29 -8.75 -11.67
CA ASN A 91 26.33 -7.66 -11.63
C ASN A 91 25.40 -7.82 -10.45
N LEU A 92 25.19 -6.75 -9.70
CA LEU A 92 24.25 -6.69 -8.59
C LEU A 92 23.13 -5.70 -8.92
N THR A 93 21.89 -6.16 -8.86
CA THR A 93 20.70 -5.33 -9.06
C THR A 93 19.91 -5.24 -7.78
N LEU A 94 19.75 -4.04 -7.27
CA LEU A 94 18.82 -3.77 -6.19
C LEU A 94 17.44 -3.55 -6.81
N THR A 95 16.47 -4.37 -6.41
CA THR A 95 15.09 -4.27 -6.88
C THR A 95 14.14 -3.96 -5.74
N VAL A 96 13.16 -3.11 -6.03
CA VAL A 96 12.05 -2.79 -5.14
C VAL A 96 10.79 -3.42 -5.68
N SER A 97 10.12 -4.23 -4.88
CA SER A 97 8.86 -4.85 -5.23
C SER A 97 7.70 -4.05 -4.68
N ALA A 98 6.72 -3.73 -5.52
CA ALA A 98 5.55 -2.96 -5.13
C ALA A 98 4.29 -3.47 -5.84
N ASN A 99 3.20 -3.56 -5.09
CA ASN A 99 1.90 -3.96 -5.64
C ASN A 99 1.07 -2.73 -5.99
N GLY A 100 0.21 -2.87 -6.98
CA GLY A 100 -0.62 -1.78 -7.42
C GLY A 100 -1.74 -2.18 -8.37
N THR A 101 -2.32 -1.18 -9.02
CA THR A 101 -3.42 -1.34 -9.96
C THR A 101 -3.19 -0.57 -11.24
N LEU A 102 -3.63 -1.14 -12.36
CA LEU A 102 -3.65 -0.47 -13.65
C LEU A 102 -4.79 0.53 -13.70
N GLN A 103 -4.51 1.73 -14.16
CA GLN A 103 -5.46 2.82 -14.33
C GLN A 103 -5.32 3.43 -15.72
N PRO A 104 -6.37 4.00 -16.31
CA PRO A 104 -6.22 4.78 -17.52
C PRO A 104 -5.40 6.03 -17.23
N THR A 105 -4.67 6.51 -18.22
CA THR A 105 -3.86 7.73 -18.09
C THR A 105 -4.72 8.94 -17.73
N ARG A 106 -5.92 9.01 -18.35
CA ARG A 106 -6.96 9.99 -18.03
C ARG A 106 -8.31 9.30 -17.92
N SER A 107 -9.02 9.57 -16.84
CA SER A 107 -10.42 9.19 -16.65
C SER A 107 -11.26 10.41 -16.35
N VAL A 108 -12.47 10.44 -16.89
CA VAL A 108 -13.44 11.51 -16.69
C VAL A 108 -14.70 10.89 -16.09
N SER A 109 -15.07 11.36 -14.92
CA SER A 109 -16.34 11.01 -14.28
C SER A 109 -17.41 11.99 -14.76
N ILE A 110 -18.48 11.47 -15.34
CA ILE A 110 -19.61 12.24 -15.85
C ILE A 110 -20.77 12.10 -14.88
N GLY A 111 -21.24 13.21 -14.36
CA GLY A 111 -22.42 13.33 -13.53
C GLY A 111 -23.52 14.18 -14.18
N SER A 112 -24.65 14.38 -13.51
CA SER A 112 -25.71 15.30 -13.92
C SER A 112 -25.54 16.65 -13.26
N GLU A 113 -25.66 17.73 -14.03
CA GLU A 113 -25.74 19.11 -13.52
C GLU A 113 -27.20 19.48 -13.15
N LEU A 114 -28.17 18.69 -13.58
CA LEU A 114 -29.59 18.91 -13.32
C LEU A 114 -30.20 17.72 -12.58
N SER A 115 -31.18 18.00 -11.77
CA SER A 115 -32.02 16.98 -11.15
C SER A 115 -33.19 16.62 -12.09
N GLY A 116 -33.43 15.33 -12.24
CA GLY A 116 -34.51 14.84 -13.13
C GLY A 116 -34.55 13.31 -13.15
N THR A 117 -35.50 12.77 -13.90
CA THR A 117 -35.60 11.34 -14.18
C THR A 117 -34.93 11.03 -15.50
N VAL A 118 -34.16 9.94 -15.55
CA VAL A 118 -33.53 9.47 -16.79
C VAL A 118 -34.59 8.89 -17.72
N LEU A 119 -34.72 9.49 -18.89
CA LEU A 119 -35.63 9.02 -19.92
C LEU A 119 -35.01 7.88 -20.74
N ARG A 120 -33.80 8.08 -21.23
CA ARG A 120 -33.06 7.12 -22.06
C ARG A 120 -31.57 7.15 -21.77
N VAL A 121 -30.95 5.98 -21.86
CA VAL A 121 -29.49 5.79 -21.87
C VAL A 121 -29.13 5.29 -23.28
N LEU A 122 -28.19 5.98 -23.94
CA LEU A 122 -27.86 5.77 -25.35
C LEU A 122 -26.55 5.00 -25.57
N VAL A 123 -25.81 4.74 -24.50
CA VAL A 123 -24.51 4.06 -24.53
C VAL A 123 -24.40 3.05 -23.39
N ASP A 124 -23.60 2.01 -23.63
CA ASP A 124 -23.34 0.99 -22.61
C ASP A 124 -21.84 0.85 -22.33
N VAL A 125 -21.49 0.00 -21.35
CA VAL A 125 -20.11 -0.31 -20.97
C VAL A 125 -19.35 -0.87 -22.18
N ASN A 126 -18.10 -0.42 -22.35
CA ASN A 126 -17.21 -0.69 -23.48
C ASN A 126 -17.55 0.01 -24.81
N ASP A 127 -18.59 0.83 -24.86
CA ASP A 127 -18.88 1.62 -26.06
C ASP A 127 -17.85 2.73 -26.26
N ARG A 128 -17.48 2.97 -27.52
CA ARG A 128 -16.66 4.12 -27.91
C ARG A 128 -17.55 5.33 -28.16
N VAL A 129 -17.22 6.41 -27.48
CA VAL A 129 -17.95 7.66 -27.55
C VAL A 129 -17.08 8.79 -28.07
N LYS A 130 -17.72 9.73 -28.80
CA LYS A 130 -17.08 10.94 -29.30
C LYS A 130 -17.43 12.14 -28.43
N LYS A 131 -16.58 13.14 -28.41
CA LYS A 131 -16.84 14.42 -27.77
C LYS A 131 -18.13 15.03 -28.30
N GLY A 132 -19.02 15.45 -27.39
CA GLY A 132 -20.34 16.01 -27.71
C GLY A 132 -21.44 14.97 -27.98
N GLN A 133 -21.11 13.66 -28.04
CA GLN A 133 -22.10 12.60 -28.18
C GLN A 133 -22.99 12.55 -26.94
N VAL A 134 -24.31 12.42 -27.16
CA VAL A 134 -25.28 12.26 -26.07
C VAL A 134 -25.14 10.87 -25.47
N LEU A 135 -25.04 10.81 -24.15
CA LEU A 135 -24.92 9.55 -23.36
C LEU A 135 -26.25 9.21 -22.68
N VAL A 136 -26.89 10.24 -22.13
CA VAL A 136 -28.14 10.12 -21.38
C VAL A 136 -29.02 11.31 -21.73
N GLU A 137 -30.31 11.05 -21.81
CA GLU A 137 -31.36 12.07 -21.89
C GLU A 137 -32.24 12.01 -20.64
N LEU A 138 -32.34 13.15 -19.95
CA LEU A 138 -33.30 13.34 -18.87
C LEU A 138 -34.69 13.65 -19.43
N ASP A 139 -35.72 13.47 -18.60
CA ASP A 139 -37.07 13.95 -18.94
C ASP A 139 -37.07 15.49 -19.04
N THR A 140 -37.38 15.98 -20.21
CA THR A 140 -37.35 17.40 -20.56
C THR A 140 -38.70 18.08 -20.58
N ALA A 141 -39.79 17.37 -20.25
CA ALA A 141 -41.17 17.91 -20.38
C ALA A 141 -41.30 19.25 -19.64
N LYS A 142 -40.92 19.29 -18.34
CA LYS A 142 -40.98 20.51 -17.53
C LYS A 142 -40.06 21.64 -18.05
N LEU A 143 -38.87 21.30 -18.52
CA LEU A 143 -37.88 22.26 -19.05
C LEU A 143 -38.38 22.82 -20.41
N GLY A 144 -38.97 21.97 -21.25
CA GLY A 144 -39.60 22.37 -22.50
C GLY A 144 -40.73 23.38 -22.29
N ASP A 145 -41.63 23.12 -21.32
CA ASP A 145 -42.70 24.03 -20.92
C ASP A 145 -42.14 25.37 -20.40
N GLN A 146 -41.05 25.34 -19.67
CA GLN A 146 -40.40 26.55 -19.15
C GLN A 146 -39.84 27.39 -20.30
N VAL A 147 -39.15 26.80 -21.29
CA VAL A 147 -38.66 27.48 -22.49
C VAL A 147 -39.83 28.06 -23.28
N ALA A 148 -40.95 27.33 -23.45
CA ALA A 148 -42.14 27.82 -24.11
C ALA A 148 -42.71 29.05 -23.41
N ARG A 149 -42.82 29.05 -22.09
CA ARG A 149 -43.27 30.23 -21.30
C ARG A 149 -42.34 31.43 -21.47
N SER A 150 -41.01 31.24 -21.37
CA SER A 150 -40.05 32.32 -21.53
C SER A 150 -40.04 32.87 -22.95
N ARG A 151 -40.26 32.04 -23.97
CA ARG A 151 -40.40 32.47 -25.36
C ARG A 151 -41.66 33.32 -25.55
N ALA A 152 -42.79 32.94 -24.95
CA ALA A 152 -44.02 33.73 -24.97
C ALA A 152 -43.83 35.06 -24.24
N SER A 153 -43.12 35.10 -23.10
CA SER A 153 -42.78 36.34 -22.38
C SER A 153 -41.91 37.28 -23.24
N LEU A 154 -40.92 36.75 -23.94
CA LEU A 154 -40.15 37.54 -24.90
C LEU A 154 -41.01 38.12 -26.00
N GLY A 155 -41.94 37.34 -26.57
CA GLY A 155 -42.89 37.83 -27.59
C GLY A 155 -43.77 38.99 -27.07
N SER A 156 -44.22 38.88 -25.82
CA SER A 156 -44.97 39.97 -25.17
C SER A 156 -44.12 41.24 -24.97
N ALA A 157 -42.86 41.09 -24.53
CA ALA A 157 -41.96 42.24 -24.37
C ALA A 157 -41.64 42.93 -25.72
N ILE A 158 -41.50 42.19 -26.81
CA ILE A 158 -41.33 42.71 -28.16
C ILE A 158 -42.56 43.51 -28.59
N ALA A 159 -43.78 43.00 -28.32
CA ALA A 159 -45.01 43.72 -28.62
C ALA A 159 -45.12 45.02 -27.84
N GLN A 160 -44.68 45.06 -26.58
CA GLN A 160 -44.62 46.30 -25.78
C GLN A 160 -43.65 47.35 -26.35
N VAL A 161 -42.51 46.93 -26.92
CA VAL A 161 -41.62 47.83 -27.65
C VAL A 161 -42.31 48.43 -28.87
N ALA A 162 -43.02 47.61 -29.65
CA ALA A 162 -43.76 48.08 -30.82
C ALA A 162 -44.82 49.11 -30.42
N GLN A 163 -45.54 48.92 -29.32
CA GLN A 163 -46.49 49.87 -28.77
C GLN A 163 -45.80 51.19 -28.32
N ALA A 164 -44.67 51.10 -27.61
CA ALA A 164 -43.94 52.28 -27.16
C ALA A 164 -43.36 53.06 -28.33
N VAL A 165 -42.85 52.40 -29.39
CA VAL A 165 -42.38 53.06 -30.62
C VAL A 165 -43.52 53.79 -31.31
N ALA A 166 -44.74 53.19 -31.43
CA ALA A 166 -45.89 53.86 -31.96
C ALA A 166 -46.27 55.11 -31.17
N THR A 167 -46.22 55.07 -29.85
CA THR A 167 -46.46 56.22 -28.95
C THR A 167 -45.41 57.32 -29.16
N VAL A 168 -44.13 56.94 -29.33
CA VAL A 168 -43.03 57.92 -29.63
C VAL A 168 -43.32 58.58 -30.95
N THR A 169 -43.71 57.82 -31.98
CA THR A 169 -44.04 58.37 -33.31
C THR A 169 -45.24 59.36 -33.29
N GLU A 170 -46.31 59.01 -32.57
CA GLU A 170 -47.46 59.83 -32.31
C GLU A 170 -47.10 61.14 -31.63
N THR A 171 -46.37 61.05 -30.51
CA THR A 171 -46.00 62.26 -29.71
C THR A 171 -45.03 63.13 -30.43
N GLN A 172 -44.08 62.60 -31.21
CA GLN A 172 -43.19 63.37 -32.07
C GLN A 172 -43.96 64.08 -33.19
N GLY A 173 -44.94 63.41 -33.85
CA GLY A 173 -45.80 64.02 -34.84
C GLY A 173 -46.63 65.16 -34.24
N ASN A 174 -47.13 65.00 -32.98
CA ASN A 174 -47.86 66.04 -32.31
C ASN A 174 -46.98 67.27 -32.04
N LEU A 175 -45.73 67.05 -31.49
CA LEU A 175 -44.78 68.12 -31.24
C LEU A 175 -44.39 68.87 -32.53
N ALA A 176 -44.09 68.10 -33.59
CA ALA A 176 -43.76 68.70 -34.90
C ALA A 176 -44.88 69.62 -35.45
N ARG A 177 -46.14 69.23 -35.24
CA ARG A 177 -47.29 70.13 -35.62
C ARG A 177 -47.31 71.37 -34.75
N LEU A 178 -47.12 71.32 -33.47
CA LEU A 178 -47.05 72.48 -32.54
C LEU A 178 -45.88 73.41 -32.90
N GLU A 179 -44.73 72.85 -33.21
CA GLU A 179 -43.54 73.62 -33.64
C GLU A 179 -43.74 74.28 -35.01
N GLU A 180 -44.43 73.65 -35.95
CA GLU A 180 -44.75 74.24 -37.20
C GLU A 180 -45.73 75.38 -37.03
N VAL A 181 -46.79 75.24 -36.24
CA VAL A 181 -47.71 76.34 -35.90
C VAL A 181 -46.97 77.50 -35.23
N ALA A 182 -46.04 77.25 -34.31
CA ALA A 182 -45.24 78.29 -33.71
C ALA A 182 -44.36 79.02 -34.73
N ARG A 183 -43.80 78.31 -35.71
CA ARG A 183 -42.97 78.89 -36.75
C ARG A 183 -43.81 79.80 -37.67
N ILE A 184 -44.99 79.33 -38.09
CA ILE A 184 -45.90 80.12 -39.01
C ILE A 184 -46.48 81.34 -38.32
N SER A 185 -46.81 81.26 -36.98
CA SER A 185 -47.37 82.34 -36.19
C SER A 185 -46.37 83.36 -35.76
N GLY A 186 -45.07 83.22 -36.01
CA GLY A 186 -43.98 84.03 -35.47
C GLY A 186 -43.82 83.95 -33.93
N GLY A 187 -44.16 82.76 -33.39
CA GLY A 187 -44.02 82.44 -31.91
C GLY A 187 -45.23 83.01 -31.08
N LYS A 188 -46.32 83.38 -31.68
CA LYS A 188 -47.47 83.89 -30.92
C LYS A 188 -48.43 82.74 -30.46
N VAL A 189 -48.49 81.68 -31.20
CA VAL A 189 -49.30 80.48 -30.88
C VAL A 189 -48.50 79.23 -31.34
N PRO A 190 -48.46 78.13 -30.56
CA PRO A 190 -48.97 77.88 -29.23
C PRO A 190 -48.15 78.62 -28.11
N SER A 191 -48.62 78.58 -26.90
CA SER A 191 -47.92 79.14 -25.76
C SER A 191 -46.60 78.39 -25.47
N LYS A 192 -45.62 79.03 -24.90
CA LYS A 192 -44.36 78.43 -24.51
C LYS A 192 -44.57 77.16 -23.59
N ALA A 193 -45.55 77.24 -22.70
CA ALA A 193 -45.90 76.16 -21.78
C ALA A 193 -46.44 74.91 -22.55
N GLU A 194 -47.22 75.13 -23.68
CA GLU A 194 -47.71 74.02 -24.52
C GLU A 194 -46.55 73.35 -25.29
N LEU A 195 -45.59 74.11 -25.79
CA LEU A 195 -44.40 73.57 -26.44
C LEU A 195 -43.55 72.79 -25.49
N ASP A 196 -43.31 73.33 -24.27
CA ASP A 196 -42.54 72.64 -23.26
C ASP A 196 -43.27 71.36 -22.79
N THR A 197 -44.60 71.35 -22.71
CA THR A 197 -45.40 70.17 -22.42
C THR A 197 -45.27 69.15 -23.52
N GLY A 198 -45.30 69.56 -24.80
CA GLY A 198 -45.10 68.69 -25.98
C GLY A 198 -43.74 68.01 -25.92
N ARG A 199 -42.68 68.81 -25.69
CA ARG A 199 -41.29 68.27 -25.53
C ARG A 199 -41.16 67.27 -24.37
N ALA A 200 -41.72 67.59 -23.20
CA ALA A 200 -41.73 66.73 -22.06
C ALA A 200 -42.50 65.41 -22.32
N THR A 201 -43.56 65.45 -23.14
CA THR A 201 -44.35 64.26 -23.53
C THR A 201 -43.53 63.35 -24.44
N VAL A 202 -42.82 63.89 -25.44
CA VAL A 202 -41.90 63.12 -26.31
C VAL A 202 -40.79 62.51 -25.44
N ALA A 203 -40.17 63.26 -24.54
CA ALA A 203 -39.09 62.72 -23.66
C ALA A 203 -39.60 61.54 -22.79
N ARG A 204 -40.83 61.66 -22.26
CA ARG A 204 -41.44 60.53 -21.50
C ARG A 204 -41.72 59.32 -22.37
N ALA A 205 -42.20 59.50 -23.60
CA ALA A 205 -42.44 58.40 -24.54
C ALA A 205 -41.13 57.72 -24.93
N GLN A 206 -40.07 58.46 -25.19
CA GLN A 206 -38.73 57.91 -25.47
C GLN A 206 -38.16 57.17 -24.27
N ALA A 207 -38.33 57.67 -23.04
CA ALA A 207 -37.94 56.94 -21.85
C ALA A 207 -38.72 55.64 -21.68
N ALA A 208 -40.04 55.65 -22.00
CA ALA A 208 -40.88 54.44 -21.98
C ALA A 208 -40.44 53.40 -23.03
N GLU A 209 -40.09 53.87 -24.24
CA GLU A 209 -39.49 52.99 -25.26
C GLU A 209 -38.17 52.36 -24.80
N THR A 210 -37.28 53.15 -24.21
CA THR A 210 -36.02 52.67 -23.69
C THR A 210 -36.24 51.58 -22.59
N SER A 211 -37.20 51.83 -21.67
CA SER A 211 -37.60 50.90 -20.67
C SER A 211 -38.18 49.61 -21.28
N ALA A 212 -39.05 49.70 -22.30
CA ALA A 212 -39.58 48.54 -22.97
C ALA A 212 -38.48 47.70 -23.66
N ARG A 213 -37.50 48.36 -24.30
CA ARG A 213 -36.32 47.68 -24.88
C ARG A 213 -35.47 46.97 -23.83
N ALA A 214 -35.28 47.58 -22.65
CA ALA A 214 -34.60 46.92 -21.54
C ALA A 214 -35.34 45.65 -21.08
N ASN A 215 -36.67 45.68 -21.03
CA ASN A 215 -37.48 44.51 -20.70
C ASN A 215 -37.31 43.38 -21.74
N VAL A 216 -37.17 43.67 -23.03
CA VAL A 216 -36.84 42.67 -24.07
C VAL A 216 -35.49 42.02 -23.75
N THR A 217 -34.48 42.81 -23.36
CA THR A 217 -33.15 42.26 -23.00
C THR A 217 -33.25 41.32 -21.81
N VAL A 218 -34.02 41.66 -20.77
CA VAL A 218 -34.26 40.80 -19.62
C VAL A 218 -34.99 39.50 -20.04
N ALA A 219 -36.03 39.58 -20.81
CA ALA A 219 -36.78 38.42 -21.28
C ALA A 219 -35.92 37.52 -22.19
N GLN A 220 -35.06 38.11 -23.05
CA GLN A 220 -34.10 37.38 -23.88
C GLN A 220 -33.06 36.63 -23.01
N ALA A 221 -32.52 37.26 -21.98
CA ALA A 221 -31.59 36.63 -21.03
C ALA A 221 -32.24 35.46 -20.29
N THR A 222 -33.49 35.62 -19.84
CA THR A 222 -34.26 34.55 -19.19
C THR A 222 -34.47 33.36 -20.14
N LEU A 223 -34.89 33.62 -21.39
CA LEU A 223 -35.03 32.56 -22.39
C LEU A 223 -33.72 31.82 -22.63
N SER A 224 -32.61 32.53 -22.79
CA SER A 224 -31.28 31.94 -23.00
C SER A 224 -30.86 31.04 -21.81
N THR A 225 -31.21 31.42 -20.59
CA THR A 225 -30.97 30.61 -19.40
C THR A 225 -31.78 29.31 -19.44
N ASP A 226 -33.07 29.39 -19.76
CA ASP A 226 -33.96 28.24 -19.84
C ASP A 226 -33.57 27.29 -20.99
N GLU A 227 -33.18 27.82 -22.16
CA GLU A 227 -32.65 27.04 -23.28
C GLU A 227 -31.33 26.34 -22.91
N THR A 228 -30.45 26.99 -22.15
CA THR A 228 -29.23 26.40 -21.64
C THR A 228 -29.56 25.25 -20.69
N ASN A 229 -30.48 25.41 -19.76
CA ASN A 229 -30.92 24.35 -18.85
C ASN A 229 -31.52 23.18 -19.63
N LEU A 230 -32.34 23.44 -20.64
CA LEU A 230 -32.87 22.39 -21.50
C LEU A 230 -31.74 21.62 -22.23
N SER A 231 -30.72 22.32 -22.72
CA SER A 231 -29.58 21.68 -23.38
C SER A 231 -28.76 20.78 -22.44
N LYS A 232 -28.66 21.17 -21.18
CA LYS A 232 -27.97 20.40 -20.11
C LYS A 232 -28.72 19.13 -19.69
N ALA A 233 -30.01 19.01 -20.04
CA ALA A 233 -30.78 17.80 -19.84
C ALA A 233 -30.29 16.63 -20.73
N SER A 234 -29.59 16.93 -21.81
CA SER A 234 -28.88 15.95 -22.63
C SER A 234 -27.43 15.88 -22.15
N ILE A 235 -27.12 14.89 -21.36
CA ILE A 235 -25.76 14.68 -20.81
C ILE A 235 -24.86 14.16 -21.93
N ARG A 236 -23.76 14.88 -22.19
CA ARG A 236 -22.85 14.60 -23.31
C ARG A 236 -21.45 14.27 -22.83
N SER A 237 -20.73 13.52 -23.66
CA SER A 237 -19.31 13.26 -23.42
C SER A 237 -18.47 14.54 -23.61
N PRO A 238 -17.62 14.93 -22.64
CA PRO A 238 -16.70 16.06 -22.79
C PRO A 238 -15.48 15.74 -23.67
N THR A 239 -15.16 14.43 -23.84
CA THR A 239 -13.97 13.93 -24.56
C THR A 239 -14.32 12.71 -25.42
N ASP A 240 -13.45 12.39 -26.37
CA ASP A 240 -13.46 11.09 -27.02
C ASP A 240 -12.98 10.02 -26.00
N GLY A 241 -13.49 8.79 -26.09
CA GLY A 241 -13.07 7.75 -25.18
C GLY A 241 -13.91 6.48 -25.21
N VAL A 242 -13.72 5.65 -24.19
CA VAL A 242 -14.46 4.39 -23.99
C VAL A 242 -15.14 4.43 -22.62
N VAL A 243 -16.39 3.98 -22.55
CA VAL A 243 -17.15 3.87 -21.31
C VAL A 243 -16.62 2.72 -20.48
N LEU A 244 -16.10 3.03 -19.28
CA LEU A 244 -15.60 2.00 -18.34
C LEU A 244 -16.71 1.48 -17.42
N THR A 245 -17.53 2.41 -16.90
CA THR A 245 -18.62 2.07 -15.98
C THR A 245 -19.86 2.87 -16.31
N ARG A 246 -21.02 2.26 -16.13
CA ARG A 246 -22.35 2.86 -16.20
C ARG A 246 -23.08 2.54 -14.90
N THR A 247 -23.54 3.57 -14.20
CA THR A 247 -24.25 3.43 -12.91
C THR A 247 -25.69 3.96 -12.98
N VAL A 248 -26.16 4.23 -14.19
CA VAL A 248 -27.48 4.84 -14.44
C VAL A 248 -28.31 4.00 -15.39
N ASP A 249 -29.58 3.82 -15.06
CA ASP A 249 -30.58 3.13 -15.90
C ASP A 249 -31.78 4.02 -16.22
N PRO A 250 -32.51 3.77 -17.30
CA PRO A 250 -33.77 4.45 -17.59
C PRO A 250 -34.74 4.33 -16.41
N GLY A 251 -35.36 5.45 -16.05
CA GLY A 251 -36.24 5.53 -14.86
C GLY A 251 -35.56 5.93 -13.57
N ASN A 252 -34.22 5.92 -13.49
CA ASN A 252 -33.51 6.38 -12.30
C ASN A 252 -33.69 7.89 -12.12
N ALA A 253 -33.90 8.30 -10.87
CA ALA A 253 -33.86 9.71 -10.50
C ALA A 253 -32.41 10.14 -10.23
N VAL A 254 -31.98 11.19 -10.90
CA VAL A 254 -30.68 11.84 -10.66
C VAL A 254 -30.89 13.18 -9.99
N ALA A 255 -30.03 13.51 -9.03
CA ALA A 255 -30.08 14.77 -8.30
C ALA A 255 -28.75 15.52 -8.46
N ALA A 256 -28.84 16.78 -8.83
CA ALA A 256 -27.73 17.73 -8.76
C ALA A 256 -27.54 18.16 -7.29
N SER A 257 -26.95 17.28 -6.46
CA SER A 257 -26.67 17.53 -5.05
C SER A 257 -25.20 17.89 -4.85
N LEU A 258 -24.83 18.28 -3.64
CA LEU A 258 -23.44 18.57 -3.23
C LEU A 258 -22.47 17.39 -3.47
N GLN A 259 -22.97 16.18 -3.59
CA GLN A 259 -22.24 15.00 -4.07
C GLN A 259 -22.81 14.60 -5.42
N ALA A 260 -22.17 15.07 -6.49
CA ALA A 260 -22.54 14.66 -7.84
C ALA A 260 -22.41 13.15 -8.00
N VAL A 261 -23.53 12.47 -8.23
CA VAL A 261 -23.52 11.03 -8.51
C VAL A 261 -22.85 10.82 -9.87
N THR A 262 -21.79 10.05 -9.91
CA THR A 262 -21.14 9.66 -11.16
C THR A 262 -22.06 8.72 -11.94
N LEU A 263 -22.47 9.11 -13.12
CA LEU A 263 -23.32 8.31 -14.02
C LEU A 263 -22.48 7.41 -14.93
N PHE A 264 -21.36 7.93 -15.41
CA PHE A 264 -20.40 7.22 -16.24
C PHE A 264 -18.98 7.56 -15.84
N THR A 265 -18.09 6.59 -16.03
CA THR A 265 -16.65 6.84 -16.03
C THR A 265 -16.13 6.52 -17.43
N LEU A 266 -15.48 7.49 -18.07
CA LEU A 266 -14.83 7.33 -19.36
C LEU A 266 -13.33 7.26 -19.22
N ALA A 267 -12.68 6.41 -20.03
CA ALA A 267 -11.25 6.48 -20.30
C ALA A 267 -11.00 7.13 -21.66
N GLU A 268 -10.10 8.09 -21.73
CA GLU A 268 -9.77 8.78 -22.98
C GLU A 268 -9.02 7.84 -23.95
N ASP A 269 -8.04 7.11 -23.43
CA ASP A 269 -7.21 6.20 -24.21
C ASP A 269 -6.88 4.95 -23.39
N LEU A 270 -7.20 3.77 -23.92
CA LEU A 270 -6.87 2.48 -23.32
C LEU A 270 -5.56 1.89 -23.85
N SER A 271 -4.98 2.45 -24.91
CA SER A 271 -3.69 2.01 -25.44
C SER A 271 -2.51 2.43 -24.54
N LYS A 272 -2.72 3.44 -23.69
CA LYS A 272 -1.74 3.95 -22.73
C LYS A 272 -2.32 3.88 -21.33
N LEU A 273 -1.79 2.97 -20.55
CA LEU A 273 -2.20 2.82 -19.16
C LEU A 273 -1.12 3.37 -18.24
N ARG A 274 -1.52 3.60 -17.02
CA ARG A 274 -0.65 3.94 -15.90
C ARG A 274 -0.79 2.86 -14.85
N LEU A 275 0.33 2.28 -14.44
CA LEU A 275 0.36 1.41 -13.30
C LEU A 275 0.65 2.27 -12.06
N GLN A 276 -0.27 2.29 -11.13
CA GLN A 276 -0.13 2.95 -9.83
C GLN A 276 0.26 1.89 -8.82
N VAL A 277 1.47 1.98 -8.27
CA VAL A 277 2.00 1.07 -7.26
C VAL A 277 2.25 1.80 -5.95
N ASN A 278 2.13 1.07 -4.86
CA ASN A 278 2.43 1.56 -3.53
C ASN A 278 3.81 1.07 -3.12
N VAL A 279 4.78 1.98 -3.05
CA VAL A 279 6.15 1.71 -2.63
C VAL A 279 6.27 1.99 -1.14
N ASP A 280 6.89 1.08 -0.39
CA ASP A 280 7.12 1.21 1.04
C ASP A 280 8.04 2.41 1.37
N GLU A 281 7.85 3.03 2.53
CA GLU A 281 8.68 4.15 3.01
C GLU A 281 10.17 3.77 3.08
N ALA A 282 10.47 2.53 3.45
CA ALA A 282 11.85 2.04 3.53
C ALA A 282 12.57 2.03 2.18
N ASP A 283 11.83 1.84 1.08
CA ASP A 283 12.38 1.66 -0.26
C ASP A 283 12.27 2.90 -1.14
N VAL A 284 11.38 3.86 -0.81
CA VAL A 284 11.10 5.03 -1.65
C VAL A 284 12.33 5.89 -1.92
N GLY A 285 13.28 5.92 -0.97
CA GLY A 285 14.54 6.66 -1.13
C GLY A 285 15.44 6.15 -2.25
N SER A 286 15.27 4.89 -2.67
CA SER A 286 16.03 4.26 -3.77
C SER A 286 15.33 4.38 -5.12
N VAL A 287 14.06 4.81 -5.15
CA VAL A 287 13.23 4.87 -6.37
C VAL A 287 13.31 6.25 -7.00
N GLN A 288 13.71 6.29 -8.28
CA GLN A 288 13.94 7.54 -9.03
C GLN A 288 13.22 7.52 -10.39
N ILE A 289 12.83 8.71 -10.86
CA ILE A 289 12.19 8.88 -12.15
C ILE A 289 13.11 8.39 -13.27
N GLY A 290 12.54 7.69 -14.26
CA GLY A 290 13.26 7.13 -15.40
C GLY A 290 13.77 5.70 -15.19
N GLN A 291 13.71 5.15 -13.99
CA GLN A 291 14.07 3.76 -13.74
C GLN A 291 13.16 2.80 -14.52
N LYS A 292 13.76 1.70 -14.95
CA LYS A 292 13.03 0.59 -15.60
C LYS A 292 12.37 -0.27 -14.55
N ALA A 293 11.20 -0.76 -14.89
CA ALA A 293 10.47 -1.72 -14.09
C ALA A 293 9.87 -2.81 -14.98
N SER A 294 9.65 -3.95 -14.42
CA SER A 294 8.84 -5.00 -15.01
C SER A 294 7.68 -5.30 -14.08
N PHE A 295 6.53 -5.65 -14.63
CA PHE A 295 5.40 -6.04 -13.81
C PHE A 295 4.66 -7.24 -14.41
N THR A 296 3.99 -7.97 -13.56
CA THR A 296 3.08 -9.05 -13.91
C THR A 296 1.70 -8.72 -13.40
N VAL A 297 0.66 -9.08 -14.14
CA VAL A 297 -0.73 -8.92 -13.71
C VAL A 297 -1.28 -10.26 -13.25
N SER A 298 -2.16 -10.25 -12.27
CA SER A 298 -2.75 -11.49 -11.73
C SER A 298 -3.51 -12.30 -12.80
N ALA A 299 -4.02 -11.63 -13.85
CA ALA A 299 -4.68 -12.28 -14.97
C ALA A 299 -3.71 -13.04 -15.91
N TYR A 300 -2.44 -12.63 -15.99
CA TYR A 300 -1.41 -13.22 -16.85
C TYR A 300 -0.10 -13.39 -16.09
N PRO A 301 -0.02 -14.36 -15.14
CA PRO A 301 1.15 -14.49 -14.26
C PRO A 301 2.43 -14.91 -14.98
N ALA A 302 2.30 -15.58 -16.13
CA ALA A 302 3.44 -16.01 -16.94
C ALA A 302 3.99 -14.92 -17.87
N ARG A 303 3.31 -13.78 -18.00
CA ARG A 303 3.71 -12.69 -18.91
C ARG A 303 4.21 -11.49 -18.11
N SER A 304 5.43 -11.08 -18.38
CA SER A 304 6.02 -9.87 -17.83
C SER A 304 5.91 -8.73 -18.83
N TYR A 305 5.52 -7.56 -18.33
CA TYR A 305 5.36 -6.34 -19.13
C TYR A 305 6.39 -5.31 -18.70
N PRO A 306 7.03 -4.64 -19.67
CA PRO A 306 7.95 -3.55 -19.35
C PRO A 306 7.16 -2.29 -18.93
N ALA A 307 7.71 -1.55 -17.99
CA ALA A 307 7.22 -0.25 -17.58
C ALA A 307 8.35 0.71 -17.27
N THR A 308 8.08 2.01 -17.30
CA THR A 308 9.05 3.05 -16.95
C THR A 308 8.44 3.94 -15.87
N LEU A 309 9.20 4.21 -14.84
CA LEU A 309 8.80 5.07 -13.73
C LEU A 309 8.77 6.52 -14.18
N THR A 310 7.62 7.16 -14.04
CA THR A 310 7.40 8.54 -14.48
C THR A 310 7.30 9.54 -13.34
N ARG A 311 6.78 9.09 -12.20
CA ARG A 311 6.58 9.99 -11.05
C ARG A 311 6.48 9.20 -9.76
N VAL A 312 7.09 9.74 -8.70
CA VAL A 312 6.86 9.35 -7.32
C VAL A 312 6.09 10.48 -6.65
N ALA A 313 4.96 10.19 -6.01
CA ALA A 313 4.19 11.21 -5.31
C ALA A 313 4.89 11.60 -4.01
N PHE A 314 4.83 12.89 -3.66
CA PHE A 314 5.37 13.37 -2.38
C PHE A 314 4.43 13.07 -1.20
N GLY A 315 3.13 12.95 -1.47
CA GLY A 315 2.15 12.58 -0.44
C GLY A 315 2.18 11.10 -0.17
N SER A 316 2.25 10.72 1.10
CA SER A 316 2.11 9.34 1.55
C SER A 316 0.64 8.96 1.73
N THR A 317 0.37 7.67 1.62
CA THR A 317 -0.90 7.05 2.03
C THR A 317 -0.62 6.07 3.15
N ILE A 318 -1.50 6.07 4.14
CA ILE A 318 -1.41 5.12 5.27
C ILE A 318 -2.55 4.12 5.11
N THR A 319 -2.20 2.87 4.92
CA THR A 319 -3.15 1.77 4.84
C THR A 319 -2.69 0.70 5.82
N ASP A 320 -3.59 0.26 6.70
CA ASP A 320 -3.29 -0.76 7.72
C ASP A 320 -2.03 -0.43 8.57
N ASN A 321 -1.86 0.84 8.89
CA ASN A 321 -0.71 1.38 9.64
C ASN A 321 0.65 1.25 8.91
N VAL A 322 0.65 1.00 7.61
CA VAL A 322 1.84 0.99 6.75
C VAL A 322 1.86 2.26 5.92
N VAL A 323 2.99 2.99 5.97
CA VAL A 323 3.21 4.20 5.18
C VAL A 323 3.75 3.81 3.81
N THR A 324 3.03 4.19 2.76
CA THR A 324 3.43 3.93 1.38
C THR A 324 3.37 5.20 0.55
N TYR A 325 4.18 5.25 -0.51
CA TYR A 325 4.22 6.34 -1.47
C TYR A 325 3.73 5.87 -2.83
N ILE A 326 2.74 6.58 -3.35
CA ILE A 326 2.17 6.26 -4.66
C ILE A 326 3.20 6.57 -5.74
N THR A 327 3.53 5.56 -6.52
CA THR A 327 4.48 5.65 -7.63
C THR A 327 3.79 5.28 -8.92
N TYR A 328 4.00 6.08 -9.97
CA TYR A 328 3.36 5.93 -11.26
C TYR A 328 4.34 5.44 -12.32
N LEU A 329 3.96 4.35 -12.98
CA LEU A 329 4.71 3.78 -14.08
C LEU A 329 3.88 3.90 -15.37
N ASN A 330 4.53 4.27 -16.46
CA ASN A 330 3.90 4.28 -17.78
C ASN A 330 3.94 2.89 -18.39
N VAL A 331 2.80 2.46 -18.93
CA VAL A 331 2.58 1.12 -19.49
C VAL A 331 2.01 1.28 -20.90
N ASP A 332 2.65 0.65 -21.87
CA ASP A 332 2.13 0.52 -23.22
C ASP A 332 1.17 -0.68 -23.30
N ASN A 333 -0.02 -0.43 -23.82
CA ASN A 333 -1.10 -1.42 -23.99
C ASN A 333 -1.65 -1.39 -25.41
N ALA A 334 -0.77 -1.36 -26.41
CA ALA A 334 -1.17 -1.29 -27.82
C ALA A 334 -2.04 -2.48 -28.26
N ASP A 335 -1.84 -3.65 -27.63
CA ASP A 335 -2.61 -4.88 -27.87
C ASP A 335 -3.94 -4.92 -27.11
N LEU A 336 -4.26 -3.92 -26.28
CA LEU A 336 -5.47 -3.83 -25.44
C LEU A 336 -5.71 -5.07 -24.55
N SER A 337 -4.66 -5.83 -24.26
CA SER A 337 -4.74 -7.03 -23.39
C SER A 337 -4.92 -6.67 -21.92
N LEU A 338 -4.37 -5.53 -21.51
CA LEU A 338 -4.47 -5.02 -20.15
C LEU A 338 -5.73 -4.17 -19.97
N ARG A 339 -6.41 -4.37 -18.85
CA ARG A 339 -7.63 -3.61 -18.54
C ARG A 339 -7.43 -2.75 -17.30
N PRO A 340 -7.98 -1.54 -17.27
CA PRO A 340 -8.06 -0.76 -16.04
C PRO A 340 -8.67 -1.56 -14.88
N GLY A 341 -8.13 -1.39 -13.67
CA GLY A 341 -8.57 -2.13 -12.49
C GLY A 341 -7.83 -3.45 -12.24
N MET A 342 -7.02 -3.96 -13.19
CA MET A 342 -6.21 -5.16 -12.94
C MET A 342 -5.15 -4.88 -11.87
N THR A 343 -5.00 -5.84 -10.95
CA THR A 343 -3.92 -5.82 -9.95
C THR A 343 -2.62 -6.32 -10.57
N ALA A 344 -1.53 -5.69 -10.18
CA ALA A 344 -0.20 -6.01 -10.69
C ALA A 344 0.84 -5.99 -9.58
N SER A 345 1.83 -6.88 -9.70
CA SER A 345 3.06 -6.85 -8.92
C SER A 345 4.18 -6.32 -9.81
N SER A 346 4.81 -5.24 -9.37
CA SER A 346 5.89 -4.57 -10.08
C SER A 346 7.22 -4.78 -9.38
N THR A 347 8.26 -4.98 -10.16
CA THR A 347 9.65 -5.03 -9.71
C THR A 347 10.39 -3.87 -10.39
N ILE A 348 10.76 -2.87 -9.60
CA ILE A 348 11.46 -1.66 -10.04
C ILE A 348 12.96 -1.89 -9.86
N THR A 349 13.77 -1.69 -10.89
CA THR A 349 15.22 -1.75 -10.80
C THR A 349 15.75 -0.43 -10.23
N ALA A 350 16.02 -0.43 -8.91
CA ALA A 350 16.43 0.76 -8.19
C ALA A 350 17.87 1.15 -8.48
N THR A 351 18.79 0.18 -8.40
CA THR A 351 20.22 0.40 -8.67
C THR A 351 20.81 -0.82 -9.35
N GLU A 352 21.58 -0.60 -10.42
CA GLU A 352 22.36 -1.62 -11.09
C GLU A 352 23.83 -1.30 -10.88
N ARG A 353 24.59 -2.25 -10.33
CA ARG A 353 26.06 -2.20 -10.23
C ARG A 353 26.63 -3.30 -11.09
N ARG A 354 27.58 -2.96 -11.95
CA ARG A 354 28.22 -3.91 -12.86
C ARG A 354 29.63 -4.15 -12.39
N ASP A 355 30.04 -5.41 -12.54
CA ASP A 355 31.43 -5.82 -12.36
C ASP A 355 31.98 -5.56 -10.95
N VAL A 356 31.13 -5.78 -9.93
CA VAL A 356 31.47 -5.59 -8.51
C VAL A 356 31.79 -6.91 -7.83
N LEU A 357 32.60 -6.86 -6.75
CA LEU A 357 32.89 -8.02 -5.92
C LEU A 357 31.66 -8.35 -5.07
N LEU A 358 31.21 -9.60 -5.15
CA LEU A 358 30.03 -10.11 -4.49
C LEU A 358 30.38 -11.20 -3.48
N ILE A 359 29.80 -11.11 -2.32
CA ILE A 359 29.88 -12.15 -1.29
C ILE A 359 28.47 -12.52 -0.81
N PRO A 360 28.21 -13.78 -0.44
CA PRO A 360 26.94 -14.18 0.12
C PRO A 360 26.73 -13.56 1.51
N ASN A 361 25.52 -13.16 1.81
CA ASN A 361 25.15 -12.53 3.08
C ASN A 361 25.39 -13.44 4.31
N THR A 362 25.44 -14.76 4.11
CA THR A 362 25.81 -15.75 5.11
C THR A 362 27.21 -15.53 5.67
N ALA A 363 28.15 -15.16 4.79
CA ALA A 363 29.54 -14.88 5.19
C ALA A 363 29.68 -13.65 6.11
N LEU A 364 28.80 -12.63 5.93
CA LEU A 364 28.80 -11.44 6.78
C LEU A 364 28.22 -11.67 8.19
N ARG A 365 27.52 -12.77 8.38
CA ARG A 365 26.91 -13.15 9.66
C ARG A 365 27.70 -14.24 10.37
N PHE A 366 28.64 -14.86 9.66
CA PHE A 366 29.46 -15.94 10.20
C PHE A 366 30.48 -15.41 11.22
N THR A 367 30.59 -16.08 12.36
CA THR A 367 31.64 -15.88 13.35
C THR A 367 32.15 -17.25 13.74
N PRO A 368 33.43 -17.58 13.54
CA PRO A 368 33.94 -18.89 13.91
C PRO A 368 33.84 -19.10 15.40
N ILE A 369 33.43 -20.29 15.78
CA ILE A 369 33.51 -20.72 17.18
C ILE A 369 34.97 -20.98 17.48
N GLN A 370 35.66 -20.09 18.19
CA GLN A 370 36.99 -20.30 18.66
C GLN A 370 36.96 -21.37 19.76
N THR A 371 37.37 -22.56 19.43
CA THR A 371 37.83 -23.53 20.44
C THR A 371 39.24 -23.12 20.81
N ASP A 372 39.39 -22.31 21.88
CA ASP A 372 40.67 -22.01 22.45
C ASP A 372 41.40 -23.32 22.80
N ALA A 373 42.55 -23.54 22.16
CA ALA A 373 43.39 -24.74 22.33
C ALA A 373 44.02 -24.82 23.73
N THR A 374 43.68 -23.96 24.64
CA THR A 374 43.97 -24.08 26.08
C THR A 374 42.72 -24.58 26.77
N GLY A 375 42.68 -25.89 26.97
CA GLY A 375 41.63 -26.61 27.68
C GLY A 375 41.51 -26.20 29.16
N ALA A 376 40.92 -25.03 29.37
CA ALA A 376 40.39 -24.62 30.65
C ALA A 376 38.87 -24.77 30.59
N THR A 377 38.39 -25.96 30.78
CA THR A 377 37.01 -26.25 31.16
C THR A 377 36.73 -25.60 32.52
N GLN A 378 36.35 -24.31 32.48
CA GLN A 378 35.69 -23.70 33.63
C GLN A 378 34.21 -24.12 33.59
N GLY A 379 33.90 -25.16 34.37
CA GLY A 379 32.47 -25.47 34.48
C GLY A 379 32.11 -26.83 35.07
N SER A 380 32.99 -27.49 35.80
CA SER A 380 32.51 -28.53 36.69
C SER A 380 32.12 -27.90 38.05
N GLY A 381 30.98 -27.26 38.07
CA GLY A 381 30.29 -26.96 39.31
C GLY A 381 29.64 -28.22 39.81
N GLY A 382 30.25 -28.82 40.89
CA GLY A 382 29.66 -29.95 41.60
C GLY A 382 28.23 -29.63 42.07
N VAL A 383 27.47 -30.68 42.36
CA VAL A 383 26.05 -30.67 42.79
C VAL A 383 25.76 -29.77 44.00
N MET A 384 26.77 -29.15 44.62
CA MET A 384 26.67 -28.23 45.74
C MET A 384 26.38 -26.77 45.35
N SER A 385 26.46 -26.38 44.06
CA SER A 385 26.25 -24.99 43.62
C SER A 385 24.79 -24.67 43.23
N SER A 386 23.88 -25.65 43.33
CA SER A 386 22.44 -25.45 43.00
C SER A 386 21.62 -24.91 44.19
N LEU A 387 22.22 -24.75 45.38
CA LEU A 387 21.53 -24.37 46.62
C LEU A 387 21.75 -22.90 47.06
N MET A 388 22.47 -22.09 46.26
CA MET A 388 22.63 -20.67 46.58
C MET A 388 21.85 -19.77 45.57
N PRO A 389 21.11 -18.76 46.07
CA PRO A 389 20.41 -17.80 45.20
C PRO A 389 21.45 -17.00 44.41
N ARG A 390 21.33 -17.08 43.04
CA ARG A 390 22.18 -16.31 42.15
C ARG A 390 21.79 -14.83 42.19
N MET A 391 22.71 -13.99 42.67
CA MET A 391 22.66 -12.56 42.45
C MET A 391 22.79 -12.27 40.93
N PRO A 392 22.04 -11.29 40.38
CA PRO A 392 22.16 -10.93 38.98
C PRO A 392 23.57 -10.38 38.70
N ARG A 393 24.37 -11.14 37.95
CA ARG A 393 25.65 -10.67 37.42
C ARG A 393 25.35 -9.71 36.29
N THR A 394 25.62 -8.44 36.47
CA THR A 394 25.89 -7.48 35.41
C THR A 394 27.18 -7.89 34.69
N GLY A 395 27.09 -8.87 33.81
CA GLY A 395 28.16 -9.16 32.84
C GLY A 395 28.22 -8.08 31.78
N PRO A 396 29.37 -7.76 31.21
CA PRO A 396 29.46 -6.81 30.13
C PRO A 396 28.58 -7.30 28.98
N ARG A 397 27.61 -6.48 28.65
CA ARG A 397 26.72 -6.65 27.47
C ARG A 397 27.64 -6.81 26.27
N LYS A 398 27.65 -7.99 25.63
CA LYS A 398 28.28 -8.16 24.32
C LYS A 398 27.72 -7.05 23.44
N THR A 399 28.55 -6.11 23.08
CA THR A 399 28.27 -5.07 22.10
C THR A 399 27.74 -5.75 20.87
N ALA A 400 26.47 -5.49 20.58
CA ALA A 400 25.88 -5.87 19.30
C ALA A 400 26.82 -5.31 18.22
N THR A 401 27.29 -6.17 17.36
CA THR A 401 28.15 -5.87 16.23
C THR A 401 27.45 -4.79 15.41
N GLY A 402 28.07 -3.60 15.35
CA GLY A 402 27.47 -2.39 14.83
C GLY A 402 26.90 -2.58 13.41
N SER A 403 25.75 -1.98 13.19
CA SER A 403 25.15 -1.78 11.87
C SER A 403 25.90 -0.66 11.11
N GLY A 404 27.23 -0.72 11.08
CA GLY A 404 28.07 0.18 10.28
C GLY A 404 28.52 -0.48 8.96
N PRO A 405 28.97 0.30 7.97
CA PRO A 405 29.45 -0.23 6.70
C PRO A 405 30.71 -1.13 6.85
N ASN A 406 31.42 -1.05 7.97
CA ASN A 406 32.60 -1.86 8.25
C ASN A 406 32.21 -3.16 8.94
N LYS A 407 32.29 -4.26 8.21
CA LYS A 407 32.07 -5.62 8.70
C LYS A 407 33.32 -6.45 8.58
N GLN A 408 33.36 -7.60 9.27
CA GLN A 408 34.43 -8.58 9.15
C GLN A 408 33.91 -9.81 8.42
N VAL A 409 34.70 -10.31 7.49
CA VAL A 409 34.47 -11.57 6.77
C VAL A 409 35.63 -12.51 7.05
N TRP A 410 35.34 -13.80 7.18
CA TRP A 410 36.34 -14.82 7.44
C TRP A 410 36.73 -15.51 6.14
N VAL A 411 38.01 -15.42 5.80
CA VAL A 411 38.59 -16.06 4.62
C VAL A 411 39.37 -17.31 5.06
N LEU A 412 39.24 -18.38 4.31
CA LEU A 412 40.03 -19.59 4.53
C LEU A 412 41.40 -19.44 3.88
N GLU A 413 42.45 -19.18 4.65
CA GLU A 413 43.82 -19.07 4.19
C GLU A 413 44.68 -20.17 4.83
N ALA A 414 45.29 -21.03 4.04
CA ALA A 414 46.08 -22.16 4.51
C ALA A 414 45.39 -23.09 5.57
N GLY A 415 44.06 -23.26 5.47
CA GLY A 415 43.28 -24.08 6.39
C GLY A 415 42.84 -23.39 7.67
N ALA A 416 43.18 -22.12 7.87
CA ALA A 416 42.82 -21.34 9.06
C ALA A 416 41.84 -20.20 8.64
N ALA A 417 40.91 -19.87 9.55
CA ALA A 417 40.00 -18.75 9.38
C ALA A 417 40.71 -17.43 9.73
N LYS A 418 40.87 -16.55 8.75
CA LYS A 418 41.51 -15.23 8.93
C LYS A 418 40.42 -14.15 8.78
N ALA A 419 40.29 -13.27 9.74
CA ALA A 419 39.37 -12.15 9.68
C ALA A 419 39.91 -11.06 8.73
N VAL A 420 39.10 -10.63 7.78
CA VAL A 420 39.40 -9.53 6.86
C VAL A 420 38.32 -8.47 7.05
N ALA A 421 38.74 -7.24 7.35
CA ALA A 421 37.83 -6.11 7.42
C ALA A 421 37.39 -5.70 6.02
N VAL A 422 36.09 -5.53 5.85
CA VAL A 422 35.47 -5.17 4.54
C VAL A 422 34.49 -4.03 4.72
N THR A 423 34.40 -3.18 3.70
CA THR A 423 33.36 -2.17 3.61
C THR A 423 32.28 -2.70 2.66
N THR A 424 31.05 -2.82 3.16
CA THR A 424 29.91 -3.32 2.40
C THR A 424 29.19 -2.19 1.68
N GLY A 425 28.79 -2.43 0.44
CA GLY A 425 27.92 -1.58 -0.38
C GLY A 425 26.46 -2.04 -0.32
N ILE A 426 25.81 -2.06 -1.50
CA ILE A 426 24.41 -2.49 -1.64
C ILE A 426 24.27 -4.01 -1.53
N THR A 427 23.07 -4.46 -1.17
CA THR A 427 22.72 -5.89 -1.09
C THR A 427 21.37 -6.15 -1.75
N ASP A 428 21.26 -7.30 -2.41
CA ASP A 428 19.98 -7.79 -2.97
C ASP A 428 19.24 -8.75 -2.03
N GLY A 429 19.72 -8.89 -0.77
CA GLY A 429 19.19 -9.83 0.21
C GLY A 429 19.89 -11.19 0.20
N ARG A 430 20.55 -11.60 -0.89
CA ARG A 430 21.33 -12.83 -1.03
C ARG A 430 22.83 -12.57 -1.10
N MET A 431 23.22 -11.64 -1.94
CA MET A 431 24.60 -11.20 -2.15
C MET A 431 24.80 -9.76 -1.66
N THR A 432 25.99 -9.43 -1.23
CA THR A 432 26.37 -8.06 -0.84
C THR A 432 27.61 -7.64 -1.62
N GLU A 433 27.57 -6.42 -2.15
CA GLU A 433 28.69 -5.74 -2.78
C GLU A 433 29.77 -5.43 -1.74
N ILE A 434 31.03 -5.62 -2.12
CA ILE A 434 32.18 -5.17 -1.36
C ILE A 434 32.82 -4.00 -2.09
N THR A 435 32.80 -2.83 -1.41
CA THR A 435 33.34 -1.58 -1.95
C THR A 435 34.77 -1.29 -1.47
N GLY A 436 35.24 -1.98 -0.41
CA GLY A 436 36.58 -1.80 0.11
C GLY A 436 37.01 -2.98 0.98
N GLY A 437 38.33 -3.20 1.06
CA GLY A 437 38.96 -4.30 1.81
C GLY A 437 39.99 -5.06 0.97
N GLU A 438 40.69 -6.00 1.59
CA GLU A 438 41.73 -6.79 0.92
C GLU A 438 41.17 -8.05 0.21
N LEU A 439 39.88 -8.10 -0.09
CA LEU A 439 39.25 -9.23 -0.80
C LEU A 439 39.52 -9.14 -2.31
N LYS A 440 39.82 -10.30 -2.90
CA LYS A 440 40.01 -10.46 -4.35
C LYS A 440 39.04 -11.53 -4.88
N ALA A 441 38.68 -11.42 -6.15
CA ALA A 441 37.88 -12.45 -6.80
C ALA A 441 38.57 -13.83 -6.70
N GLY A 442 37.81 -14.88 -6.40
CA GLY A 442 38.31 -16.23 -6.24
C GLY A 442 38.76 -16.60 -4.81
N MET A 443 38.91 -15.66 -3.88
CA MET A 443 39.19 -15.99 -2.47
C MET A 443 38.03 -16.78 -1.87
N GLN A 444 38.36 -17.81 -1.04
CA GLN A 444 37.38 -18.66 -0.37
C GLN A 444 36.93 -18.01 0.94
N ILE A 445 35.70 -17.57 1.01
CA ILE A 445 35.10 -17.00 2.21
C ILE A 445 34.29 -18.07 2.95
N ILE A 446 34.35 -18.05 4.27
CA ILE A 446 33.65 -19.01 5.12
C ILE A 446 32.21 -18.55 5.32
N THR A 447 31.28 -19.41 4.95
CA THR A 447 29.83 -19.17 5.08
C THR A 447 29.22 -19.93 6.24
N ASP A 448 29.81 -21.08 6.60
CA ASP A 448 29.33 -21.95 7.70
C ASP A 448 30.46 -22.78 8.29
N GLN A 449 30.27 -23.28 9.50
CA GLN A 449 31.18 -24.17 10.20
C GLN A 449 30.43 -25.42 10.64
N ARG A 450 30.88 -26.58 10.18
CA ARG A 450 30.36 -27.87 10.60
C ARG A 450 31.31 -28.52 11.60
N THR A 451 30.81 -28.90 12.73
CA THR A 451 31.59 -29.75 13.68
C THR A 451 31.61 -31.16 13.09
N GLY A 452 32.81 -31.69 12.83
CA GLY A 452 32.96 -33.05 12.27
C GLY A 452 32.38 -34.09 13.21
N GLY A 453 31.15 -34.55 12.93
CA GLY A 453 30.50 -35.54 13.77
C GLY A 453 29.08 -35.94 13.37
N SER A 454 28.54 -35.45 12.26
CA SER A 454 27.23 -35.94 11.79
C SER A 454 27.27 -36.15 10.28
N ALA A 455 27.77 -37.31 9.87
CA ALA A 455 27.37 -37.89 8.59
C ALA A 455 26.05 -38.65 8.85
N LEU A 456 24.95 -38.17 8.25
CA LEU A 456 23.75 -38.94 8.00
C LEU A 456 23.89 -39.60 6.65
#